data_21a9ef3a052b39e563402d3eb7deae38
#
_entry.id   21a9ef3a052b39e563402d3eb7deae38
#
_cell.length_a   1.000
_cell.length_b   1.000
_cell.length_c   1.000
_cell.angle_alpha   90.00
_cell.angle_beta   90.00
_cell.angle_gamma   90.00
#
_symmetry.space_group_name_H-M   'P 1'
#
loop_
_entity.id
_entity.type
_entity.pdbx_description
1 polymer ?
#
loop_
_entity_poly.entity_id
_entity_poly.type
_entity_poly.pdbx_seq_one_letter_code
_entity_poly.pdbx_strand_id
1 'polypeptide(L)'
;MRLETVMVVFGVLVMLSGCGKKEETVYSGEEGDVTVTRDAAGEPDKVTVTGKEGTATMEYGKTVLPEDLGISLYPGATAGQGGTMQFENQAEQGAGSVFSVSVHSNDAIDKVAQYYKEELKNQQPRVFEMAMPTGRMVTLTIEKDATVKTIVLSENGKQGGTDIQISRIRE
;
A
#
# COMPACT_ATOMS: atom_id res chain seq x y z
N MET A 1 -7.69 -25.40 60.60
CA MET A 1 -8.38 -25.12 59.35
C MET A 1 -8.39 -23.62 59.14
N ARG A 2 -7.48 -23.09 58.32
CA ARG A 2 -7.37 -21.66 58.01
C ARG A 2 -7.95 -21.46 56.62
N LEU A 3 -9.00 -20.64 56.54
CA LEU A 3 -9.66 -20.24 55.33
C LEU A 3 -8.87 -19.07 54.73
N GLU A 4 -8.21 -19.29 53.60
CA GLU A 4 -7.51 -18.22 52.91
C GLU A 4 -8.48 -17.55 51.94
N THR A 5 -8.72 -16.29 52.22
CA THR A 5 -9.59 -15.39 51.42
C THR A 5 -8.85 -14.99 50.16
N VAL A 6 -9.30 -15.51 49.00
CA VAL A 6 -8.81 -15.10 47.68
C VAL A 6 -9.50 -13.77 47.36
N MET A 7 -8.72 -12.70 47.39
CA MET A 7 -9.16 -11.36 46.98
C MET A 7 -9.03 -11.23 45.46
N VAL A 8 -10.15 -11.34 44.75
CA VAL A 8 -10.22 -11.07 43.34
C VAL A 8 -10.24 -9.56 43.14
N VAL A 9 -9.12 -9.00 42.71
CA VAL A 9 -9.05 -7.59 42.28
C VAL A 9 -9.65 -7.46 40.90
N PHE A 10 -10.89 -6.99 40.83
CA PHE A 10 -11.53 -6.58 39.59
C PHE A 10 -10.89 -5.23 39.16
N GLY A 11 -10.00 -5.31 38.18
CA GLY A 11 -9.45 -4.13 37.52
C GLY A 11 -10.55 -3.45 36.69
N VAL A 12 -11.02 -2.30 37.16
CA VAL A 12 -11.93 -1.44 36.39
C VAL A 12 -11.12 -0.83 35.25
N LEU A 13 -11.37 -1.32 34.06
CA LEU A 13 -10.83 -0.75 32.81
C LEU A 13 -11.59 0.55 32.53
N VAL A 14 -10.99 1.68 32.89
CA VAL A 14 -11.51 3.02 32.55
C VAL A 14 -11.40 3.17 31.03
N MET A 15 -12.52 3.08 30.35
CA MET A 15 -12.66 3.46 28.94
C MET A 15 -12.51 4.97 28.82
N LEU A 16 -11.30 5.45 28.57
CA LEU A 16 -11.07 6.80 28.09
C LEU A 16 -11.60 6.88 26.66
N SER A 17 -12.79 7.46 26.50
CA SER A 17 -13.36 7.86 25.22
C SER A 17 -12.51 8.99 24.62
N GLY A 18 -11.33 8.65 24.08
CA GLY A 18 -10.55 9.56 23.27
C GLY A 18 -11.12 9.56 21.85
N CYS A 19 -11.47 10.71 21.30
CA CYS A 19 -11.61 10.94 19.87
C CYS A 19 -10.25 10.70 19.20
N GLY A 20 -9.91 9.46 18.91
CA GLY A 20 -8.66 9.04 18.30
C GLY A 20 -8.88 7.82 17.41
N LYS A 21 -7.99 7.62 16.47
CA LYS A 21 -7.94 6.40 15.66
C LYS A 21 -7.97 5.19 16.57
N LYS A 22 -8.87 4.24 16.28
CA LYS A 22 -8.97 2.99 17.03
C LYS A 22 -8.11 1.95 16.34
N GLU A 23 -7.17 1.39 17.08
CA GLU A 23 -6.38 0.25 16.66
C GLU A 23 -6.98 -1.02 17.26
N GLU A 24 -7.22 -2.02 16.44
CA GLU A 24 -7.81 -3.29 16.83
C GLU A 24 -6.97 -4.42 16.23
N THR A 25 -6.47 -5.34 17.06
CA THR A 25 -5.87 -6.58 16.60
C THR A 25 -6.99 -7.56 16.27
N VAL A 26 -7.18 -7.83 14.98
CA VAL A 26 -8.26 -8.70 14.48
C VAL A 26 -7.84 -10.17 14.41
N TYR A 27 -6.54 -10.43 14.42
CA TYR A 27 -5.97 -11.76 14.48
C TYR A 27 -4.63 -11.73 15.20
N SER A 28 -4.39 -12.70 16.07
CA SER A 28 -3.10 -12.94 16.71
C SER A 28 -2.85 -14.45 16.80
N GLY A 29 -1.72 -14.91 16.32
CA GLY A 29 -1.38 -16.34 16.26
C GLY A 29 0.11 -16.59 16.16
N GLU A 30 0.51 -17.86 16.16
CA GLU A 30 1.92 -18.26 16.09
C GLU A 30 2.63 -17.82 14.79
N GLU A 31 1.87 -17.55 13.73
CA GLU A 31 2.39 -17.14 12.43
C GLU A 31 2.45 -15.63 12.28
N GLY A 32 1.79 -14.87 13.16
CA GLY A 32 1.82 -13.41 13.14
C GLY A 32 0.54 -12.75 13.65
N ASP A 33 0.50 -11.43 13.52
CA ASP A 33 -0.58 -10.58 13.98
C ASP A 33 -1.15 -9.75 12.82
N VAL A 34 -2.46 -9.52 12.84
CA VAL A 34 -3.14 -8.59 11.93
C VAL A 34 -3.80 -7.50 12.76
N THR A 35 -3.37 -6.27 12.54
CA THR A 35 -3.88 -5.09 13.22
C THR A 35 -4.57 -4.17 12.21
N VAL A 36 -5.77 -3.71 12.54
CA VAL A 36 -6.53 -2.74 11.75
C VAL A 36 -6.68 -1.45 12.53
N THR A 37 -6.21 -0.36 11.98
CA THR A 37 -6.49 0.98 12.48
C THR A 37 -7.66 1.55 11.70
N ARG A 38 -8.65 2.10 12.40
CA ARG A 38 -9.83 2.71 11.80
C ARG A 38 -9.82 4.22 12.01
N ASP A 39 -10.40 4.94 11.07
CA ASP A 39 -10.63 6.37 11.20
C ASP A 39 -11.80 6.70 12.16
N ALA A 40 -12.13 7.99 12.30
CA ALA A 40 -13.21 8.46 13.16
C ALA A 40 -14.61 8.00 12.66
N ALA A 41 -14.76 7.65 11.39
CA ALA A 41 -15.99 7.13 10.79
C ALA A 41 -16.10 5.60 10.94
N GLY A 42 -15.04 4.94 11.44
CA GLY A 42 -14.98 3.49 11.60
C GLY A 42 -14.49 2.74 10.36
N GLU A 43 -14.12 3.46 9.29
CA GLU A 43 -13.56 2.88 8.08
C GLU A 43 -12.07 2.50 8.28
N PRO A 44 -11.58 1.43 7.64
CA PRO A 44 -10.18 1.06 7.71
C PRO A 44 -9.29 2.17 7.15
N ASP A 45 -8.36 2.70 7.96
CA ASP A 45 -7.34 3.68 7.57
C ASP A 45 -5.99 3.00 7.31
N LYS A 46 -5.69 1.95 8.10
CA LYS A 46 -4.45 1.19 7.98
C LYS A 46 -4.65 -0.26 8.38
N VAL A 47 -4.06 -1.17 7.62
CA VAL A 47 -3.93 -2.59 7.97
C VAL A 47 -2.45 -2.95 8.05
N THR A 48 -2.04 -3.57 9.15
CA THR A 48 -0.67 -4.07 9.34
C THR A 48 -0.72 -5.57 9.57
N VAL A 49 0.06 -6.31 8.81
CA VAL A 49 0.27 -7.75 8.97
C VAL A 49 1.73 -7.95 9.37
N THR A 50 1.97 -8.47 10.56
CA THR A 50 3.32 -8.78 11.05
C THR A 50 3.47 -10.28 11.15
N GLY A 51 4.46 -10.85 10.50
CA GLY A 51 4.76 -12.27 10.51
C GLY A 51 6.26 -12.52 10.69
N LYS A 52 6.64 -13.79 10.68
CA LYS A 52 8.06 -14.22 10.81
C LYS A 52 8.94 -13.74 9.66
N GLU A 53 8.34 -13.53 8.48
CA GLU A 53 9.04 -13.13 7.26
C GLU A 53 9.08 -11.61 7.05
N GLY A 54 8.38 -10.83 7.89
CA GLY A 54 8.38 -9.39 7.79
C GLY A 54 7.06 -8.73 8.18
N THR A 55 6.95 -7.45 7.81
CA THR A 55 5.77 -6.64 8.08
C THR A 55 5.21 -6.06 6.78
N ALA A 56 3.94 -6.29 6.53
CA ALA A 56 3.19 -5.65 5.45
C ALA A 56 2.26 -4.59 6.03
N THR A 57 2.26 -3.41 5.43
CA THR A 57 1.38 -2.30 5.82
C THR A 57 0.64 -1.79 4.59
N MET A 58 -0.68 -1.62 4.72
CA MET A 58 -1.52 -0.99 3.72
C MET A 58 -2.23 0.21 4.34
N GLU A 59 -2.06 1.39 3.75
CA GLU A 59 -2.74 2.62 4.17
C GLU A 59 -3.74 3.05 3.10
N TYR A 60 -4.97 3.34 3.52
CA TYR A 60 -6.06 3.73 2.63
C TYR A 60 -6.24 5.25 2.63
N GLY A 61 -6.74 5.78 1.51
CA GLY A 61 -7.07 7.20 1.39
C GLY A 61 -5.88 8.17 1.45
N LYS A 62 -4.66 7.66 1.54
CA LYS A 62 -3.44 8.46 1.56
C LYS A 62 -2.55 8.08 0.40
N THR A 63 -1.96 9.10 -0.22
CA THR A 63 -0.90 8.93 -1.21
C THR A 63 0.41 9.36 -0.57
N VAL A 64 1.16 8.40 -0.06
CA VAL A 64 2.49 8.62 0.50
C VAL A 64 3.51 8.12 -0.51
N LEU A 65 4.37 9.01 -0.98
CA LEU A 65 5.48 8.63 -1.84
C LEU A 65 6.75 8.57 -1.01
N PRO A 66 7.49 7.47 -1.05
CA PRO A 66 8.85 7.47 -0.54
C PRO A 66 9.71 8.41 -1.38
N GLU A 67 10.55 9.20 -0.75
CA GLU A 67 11.47 10.12 -1.42
C GLU A 67 12.36 9.40 -2.44
N ASP A 68 12.66 8.12 -2.18
CA ASP A 68 13.51 7.28 -3.01
C ASP A 68 12.77 6.47 -4.09
N LEU A 69 11.45 6.65 -4.30
CA LEU A 69 10.70 5.96 -5.36
C LEU A 69 11.29 6.30 -6.74
N GLY A 70 11.75 7.55 -6.93
CA GLY A 70 12.41 8.01 -8.15
C GLY A 70 11.51 7.94 -9.40
N ILE A 71 10.21 8.08 -9.19
CA ILE A 71 9.16 8.20 -10.21
C ILE A 71 8.16 9.22 -9.65
N SER A 72 7.84 10.23 -10.43
CA SER A 72 6.85 11.25 -10.03
C SER A 72 5.43 10.74 -10.17
N LEU A 73 4.52 11.26 -9.36
CA LEU A 73 3.10 11.07 -9.62
C LEU A 73 2.68 11.83 -10.88
N TYR A 74 1.71 11.27 -11.58
CA TYR A 74 1.08 11.98 -12.70
C TYR A 74 0.45 13.29 -12.21
N PRO A 75 0.69 14.44 -12.90
CA PRO A 75 0.15 15.72 -12.48
C PRO A 75 -1.38 15.70 -12.37
N GLY A 76 -1.91 16.15 -11.23
CA GLY A 76 -3.35 16.17 -10.97
C GLY A 76 -3.96 14.80 -10.61
N ALA A 77 -3.16 13.75 -10.50
CA ALA A 77 -3.67 12.47 -9.99
C ALA A 77 -4.09 12.58 -8.52
N THR A 78 -5.15 11.87 -8.17
CA THR A 78 -5.72 11.78 -6.82
C THR A 78 -5.51 10.39 -6.24
N ALA A 79 -5.68 10.22 -4.93
CA ALA A 79 -5.60 8.89 -4.30
C ALA A 79 -6.56 7.91 -4.99
N GLY A 80 -6.04 6.77 -5.41
CA GLY A 80 -6.80 5.68 -6.01
C GLY A 80 -7.40 4.75 -4.95
N GLN A 81 -8.25 3.81 -5.38
CA GLN A 81 -8.92 2.86 -4.48
C GLN A 81 -7.95 1.93 -3.74
N GLY A 82 -6.75 1.67 -4.29
CA GLY A 82 -5.75 0.78 -3.68
C GLY A 82 -4.90 1.43 -2.58
N GLY A 83 -4.95 2.76 -2.43
CA GLY A 83 -4.14 3.47 -1.44
C GLY A 83 -2.64 3.25 -1.61
N THR A 84 -1.92 3.23 -0.49
CA THR A 84 -0.48 2.98 -0.41
C THR A 84 -0.22 1.66 0.31
N MET A 85 0.63 0.81 -0.26
CA MET A 85 1.05 -0.45 0.35
C MET A 85 2.57 -0.46 0.50
N GLN A 86 3.04 -0.83 1.69
CA GLN A 86 4.45 -1.03 1.98
C GLN A 86 4.63 -2.43 2.59
N PHE A 87 5.64 -3.15 2.11
CA PHE A 87 6.09 -4.41 2.69
C PHE A 87 7.58 -4.32 2.93
N GLU A 88 8.02 -4.66 4.13
CA GLU A 88 9.41 -4.75 4.52
C GLU A 88 9.71 -6.15 5.02
N ASN A 89 10.60 -6.86 4.34
CA ASN A 89 11.10 -8.14 4.81
C ASN A 89 12.29 -7.90 5.74
N GLN A 90 12.24 -8.47 6.94
CA GLN A 90 13.30 -8.41 7.95
C GLN A 90 14.08 -9.73 8.07
N ALA A 91 13.91 -10.66 7.12
CA ALA A 91 14.59 -11.94 7.16
C ALA A 91 16.12 -11.80 7.12
N GLU A 92 16.81 -12.60 7.92
CA GLU A 92 18.28 -12.61 8.03
C GLU A 92 19.04 -12.89 6.72
N GLN A 93 18.35 -13.38 5.69
CA GLN A 93 18.92 -13.77 4.39
C GLN A 93 18.75 -12.73 3.27
N GLY A 94 18.23 -11.56 3.55
CA GLY A 94 18.07 -10.49 2.57
C GLY A 94 16.92 -9.55 2.94
N ALA A 95 17.26 -8.30 3.22
CA ALA A 95 16.27 -7.26 3.46
C ALA A 95 15.67 -6.83 2.11
N GLY A 96 14.50 -7.34 1.78
CA GLY A 96 13.72 -6.89 0.63
C GLY A 96 12.64 -5.89 1.03
N SER A 97 12.31 -4.96 0.17
CA SER A 97 11.16 -4.07 0.37
C SER A 97 10.32 -3.96 -0.89
N VAL A 98 9.01 -3.97 -0.70
CA VAL A 98 8.04 -3.66 -1.75
C VAL A 98 7.24 -2.44 -1.33
N PHE A 99 7.17 -1.48 -2.20
CA PHE A 99 6.34 -0.30 -2.03
C PHE A 99 5.42 -0.16 -3.24
N SER A 100 4.17 0.17 -3.01
CA SER A 100 3.19 0.41 -4.08
C SER A 100 2.25 1.54 -3.70
N VAL A 101 1.97 2.40 -4.66
CA VAL A 101 0.98 3.47 -4.55
C VAL A 101 0.00 3.37 -5.71
N SER A 102 -1.29 3.58 -5.40
CA SER A 102 -2.37 3.62 -6.38
C SER A 102 -2.96 5.02 -6.44
N VAL A 103 -3.01 5.59 -7.64
CA VAL A 103 -3.62 6.89 -7.89
C VAL A 103 -4.53 6.82 -9.13
N HIS A 104 -5.43 7.76 -9.25
CA HIS A 104 -6.35 7.88 -10.37
C HIS A 104 -6.17 9.23 -11.08
N SER A 105 -6.29 9.23 -12.41
CA SER A 105 -6.33 10.42 -13.24
C SER A 105 -7.54 10.40 -14.15
N ASN A 106 -8.19 11.55 -14.34
CA ASN A 106 -9.27 11.70 -15.33
C ASN A 106 -8.78 11.70 -16.77
N ASP A 107 -7.48 11.76 -17.01
CA ASP A 107 -6.91 11.74 -18.35
C ASP A 107 -6.94 10.33 -18.97
N ALA A 108 -7.06 10.29 -20.30
CA ALA A 108 -7.02 9.04 -21.07
C ALA A 108 -5.64 8.35 -20.94
N ILE A 109 -5.64 7.02 -21.00
CA ILE A 109 -4.45 6.18 -20.85
C ILE A 109 -3.29 6.57 -21.78
N ASP A 110 -3.59 6.99 -23.02
CA ASP A 110 -2.56 7.39 -23.98
C ASP A 110 -1.78 8.62 -23.51
N LYS A 111 -2.48 9.61 -22.91
CA LYS A 111 -1.86 10.83 -22.38
C LYS A 111 -0.99 10.51 -21.17
N VAL A 112 -1.49 9.66 -20.26
CA VAL A 112 -0.76 9.22 -19.07
C VAL A 112 0.47 8.38 -19.45
N ALA A 113 0.31 7.46 -20.41
CA ALA A 113 1.40 6.62 -20.90
C ALA A 113 2.49 7.45 -21.59
N GLN A 114 2.11 8.45 -22.40
CA GLN A 114 3.08 9.35 -23.03
C GLN A 114 3.89 10.14 -22.00
N TYR A 115 3.24 10.64 -20.95
CA TYR A 115 3.92 11.33 -19.85
C TYR A 115 5.02 10.45 -19.23
N TYR A 116 4.69 9.22 -18.83
CA TYR A 116 5.67 8.34 -18.21
C TYR A 116 6.75 7.84 -19.17
N LYS A 117 6.42 7.61 -20.44
CA LYS A 117 7.42 7.29 -21.48
C LYS A 117 8.45 8.42 -21.63
N GLU A 118 7.99 9.69 -21.60
CA GLU A 118 8.88 10.84 -21.70
C GLU A 118 9.68 11.06 -20.42
N GLU A 119 9.05 11.00 -19.25
CA GLU A 119 9.73 11.14 -17.95
C GLU A 119 10.83 10.11 -17.76
N LEU A 120 10.57 8.87 -18.17
CA LEU A 120 11.46 7.73 -17.93
C LEU A 120 12.38 7.40 -19.10
N LYS A 121 12.37 8.17 -20.19
CA LYS A 121 13.16 7.88 -21.41
C LYS A 121 14.62 7.62 -21.17
N ASN A 122 15.22 8.33 -20.21
CA ASN A 122 16.65 8.19 -19.87
C ASN A 122 16.94 6.91 -19.05
N GLN A 123 15.90 6.25 -18.51
CA GLN A 123 15.99 5.00 -17.76
C GLN A 123 15.71 3.78 -18.64
N GLN A 124 15.39 3.99 -19.93
CA GLN A 124 15.11 2.96 -20.94
C GLN A 124 14.06 1.92 -20.46
N PRO A 125 12.84 2.34 -20.09
CA PRO A 125 11.82 1.43 -19.59
C PRO A 125 11.44 0.40 -20.66
N ARG A 126 11.23 -0.85 -20.26
CA ARG A 126 10.52 -1.81 -21.09
C ARG A 126 9.04 -1.46 -21.05
N VAL A 127 8.43 -1.34 -22.22
CA VAL A 127 7.01 -1.01 -22.35
C VAL A 127 6.26 -2.21 -22.87
N PHE A 128 5.20 -2.60 -22.19
CA PHE A 128 4.28 -3.64 -22.59
C PHE A 128 2.86 -3.05 -22.66
N GLU A 129 2.15 -3.30 -23.77
CA GLU A 129 0.78 -2.84 -23.95
C GLU A 129 -0.13 -4.01 -24.27
N MET A 130 -1.28 -4.06 -23.66
CA MET A 130 -2.27 -5.11 -23.84
C MET A 130 -3.69 -4.53 -23.91
N ALA A 131 -4.49 -5.03 -24.85
CA ALA A 131 -5.92 -4.81 -24.87
C ALA A 131 -6.63 -5.98 -24.17
N MET A 132 -7.53 -5.65 -23.25
CA MET A 132 -8.36 -6.59 -22.51
C MET A 132 -9.84 -6.27 -22.76
N PRO A 133 -10.77 -7.20 -22.51
CA PRO A 133 -12.21 -6.92 -22.61
C PRO A 133 -12.66 -5.77 -21.70
N THR A 134 -11.92 -5.50 -20.62
CA THR A 134 -12.20 -4.45 -19.63
C THR A 134 -11.53 -3.11 -19.91
N GLY A 135 -10.75 -3.00 -20.99
CA GLY A 135 -9.99 -1.81 -21.35
C GLY A 135 -8.53 -2.11 -21.68
N ARG A 136 -7.75 -1.07 -21.93
CA ARG A 136 -6.32 -1.18 -22.21
C ARG A 136 -5.49 -1.16 -20.92
N MET A 137 -4.34 -1.81 -20.98
CA MET A 137 -3.31 -1.76 -19.95
C MET A 137 -1.97 -1.43 -20.59
N VAL A 138 -1.20 -0.55 -19.95
CA VAL A 138 0.17 -0.23 -20.33
C VAL A 138 1.05 -0.43 -19.10
N THR A 139 2.13 -1.18 -19.25
CA THR A 139 3.10 -1.40 -18.18
C THR A 139 4.47 -0.88 -18.61
N LEU A 140 5.10 -0.09 -17.75
CA LEU A 140 6.47 0.36 -17.90
C LEU A 140 7.32 -0.24 -16.76
N THR A 141 8.40 -0.92 -17.11
CA THR A 141 9.28 -1.57 -16.12
C THR A 141 10.71 -1.09 -16.31
N ILE A 142 11.34 -0.71 -15.21
CA ILE A 142 12.75 -0.33 -15.11
C ILE A 142 13.43 -1.27 -14.15
N GLU A 143 14.52 -1.91 -14.58
CA GLU A 143 15.34 -2.78 -13.77
C GLU A 143 16.73 -2.16 -13.66
N LYS A 144 17.17 -1.88 -12.44
CA LYS A 144 18.49 -1.32 -12.18
C LYS A 144 18.94 -1.66 -10.75
N ASP A 145 20.18 -2.18 -10.62
CA ASP A 145 20.88 -2.36 -9.34
C ASP A 145 20.01 -3.05 -8.26
N ALA A 146 19.54 -4.27 -8.50
CA ALA A 146 18.65 -5.01 -7.59
C ALA A 146 17.34 -4.27 -7.24
N THR A 147 16.95 -3.32 -8.07
CA THR A 147 15.69 -2.57 -7.91
C THR A 147 14.86 -2.69 -9.18
N VAL A 148 13.61 -3.11 -9.01
CA VAL A 148 12.60 -3.12 -10.08
C VAL A 148 11.56 -2.05 -9.76
N LYS A 149 11.33 -1.14 -10.71
CA LYS A 149 10.25 -0.16 -10.66
C LYS A 149 9.26 -0.47 -11.76
N THR A 150 7.99 -0.47 -11.42
CA THR A 150 6.92 -0.76 -12.39
C THR A 150 5.82 0.29 -12.29
N ILE A 151 5.36 0.77 -13.43
CA ILE A 151 4.15 1.57 -13.55
C ILE A 151 3.15 0.76 -14.35
N VAL A 152 2.00 0.50 -13.77
CA VAL A 152 0.86 -0.13 -14.43
C VAL A 152 -0.23 0.91 -14.62
N LEU A 153 -0.62 1.14 -15.85
CA LEU A 153 -1.72 2.02 -16.24
C LEU A 153 -2.87 1.14 -16.72
N SER A 154 -4.07 1.39 -16.23
CA SER A 154 -5.28 0.66 -16.63
C SER A 154 -6.40 1.65 -16.94
N GLU A 155 -7.11 1.45 -18.05
CA GLU A 155 -8.33 2.21 -18.31
C GLU A 155 -9.37 1.87 -17.24
N ASN A 156 -9.95 2.92 -16.62
CA ASN A 156 -11.03 2.73 -15.65
C ASN A 156 -12.38 2.78 -16.36
N GLY A 157 -12.93 1.63 -16.70
CA GLY A 157 -14.21 1.53 -17.42
C GLY A 157 -15.43 1.98 -16.61
N LYS A 158 -15.31 2.17 -15.29
CA LYS A 158 -16.43 2.57 -14.42
C LYS A 158 -16.47 4.07 -14.17
N GLN A 159 -15.32 4.68 -13.91
CA GLN A 159 -15.20 6.10 -13.58
C GLN A 159 -14.69 6.94 -14.76
N GLY A 160 -14.20 6.28 -15.83
CA GLY A 160 -13.42 6.91 -16.88
C GLY A 160 -11.99 7.19 -16.43
N GLY A 161 -11.15 7.68 -17.35
CA GLY A 161 -9.77 8.00 -17.04
C GLY A 161 -8.86 6.79 -16.87
N THR A 162 -7.80 6.94 -16.07
CA THR A 162 -6.72 5.96 -15.92
C THR A 162 -6.39 5.72 -14.46
N ASP A 163 -6.41 4.48 -14.05
CA ASP A 163 -5.84 4.04 -12.78
C ASP A 163 -4.34 3.80 -12.98
N ILE A 164 -3.55 4.32 -12.06
CA ILE A 164 -2.08 4.32 -12.11
C ILE A 164 -1.59 3.63 -10.84
N GLN A 165 -0.89 2.52 -11.01
CA GLN A 165 -0.19 1.86 -9.91
C GLN A 165 1.31 1.99 -10.14
N ILE A 166 2.02 2.54 -9.16
CA ILE A 166 3.48 2.64 -9.18
C ILE A 166 4.02 1.76 -8.08
N SER A 167 4.95 0.87 -8.41
CA SER A 167 5.59 -0.01 -7.43
C SER A 167 7.10 0.00 -7.58
N ARG A 168 7.78 -0.24 -6.45
CA ARG A 168 9.21 -0.47 -6.37
C ARG A 168 9.44 -1.73 -5.55
N ILE A 169 10.26 -2.61 -6.08
CA ILE A 169 10.77 -3.80 -5.39
C ILE A 169 12.27 -3.63 -5.27
N ARG A 170 12.80 -3.82 -4.09
CA ARG A 170 14.24 -3.86 -3.81
C ARG A 170 14.56 -5.23 -3.20
N GLU A 171 15.52 -5.92 -3.77
CA GLU A 171 16.10 -7.17 -3.25
C GLU A 171 17.33 -6.89 -2.39
#